data_9ad483fa8288f22d1560a0b4c7ad2b1d
#
_entry.id   9ad483fa8288f22d1560a0b4c7ad2b1d
#
_cell.length_a   1.000
_cell.length_b   1.000
_cell.length_c   1.000
_cell.angle_alpha   90.00
_cell.angle_beta   90.00
_cell.angle_gamma   90.00
#
_symmetry.space_group_name_H-M   'P 1'
#
loop_
_entity.id
_entity.type
_entity.pdbx_description
1 polymer ?
#
loop_
_entity_poly.entity_id
_entity_poly.type
_entity_poly.pdbx_seq_one_letter_code
_entity_poly.pdbx_strand_id
1 'polypeptide(L)'
;MTETQQKGPSAAEIRKLVERGQQGERAALEELYLIHFDRIYSYLHMTVGNRHDAEDLTTQTFMRMLESIGKFRFQSAPFSAWLFRIAHNLSMDHFRANKRWQPEEEVPEPHGSEERSAEDEAFQSIGRQSMLELIDSLSQEQQQVLTLKFVFNFSNAEAATILDKTEGAVKSLQHRALVSLQKQISGDKER
;
A
#
# COMPACT_ATOMS: atom_id res chain seq x y z
N MET A 1 31.68 5.48 -13.77
CA MET A 1 30.75 4.36 -14.05
C MET A 1 29.37 4.85 -13.69
N THR A 2 28.58 5.15 -14.70
CA THR A 2 27.24 5.79 -14.57
C THR A 2 26.24 4.73 -14.14
N GLU A 3 25.73 4.83 -12.90
CA GLU A 3 24.55 4.08 -12.46
C GLU A 3 23.36 4.53 -13.29
N THR A 4 22.99 3.71 -14.26
CA THR A 4 21.73 3.82 -14.97
C THR A 4 20.64 3.45 -13.98
N GLN A 5 20.01 4.44 -13.35
CA GLN A 5 18.75 4.24 -12.63
C GLN A 5 17.75 3.66 -13.64
N GLN A 6 17.53 2.35 -13.57
CA GLN A 6 16.47 1.70 -14.34
C GLN A 6 15.13 2.28 -13.85
N LYS A 7 14.65 3.27 -14.58
CA LYS A 7 13.30 3.80 -14.42
C LYS A 7 12.35 2.65 -14.72
N GLY A 8 11.58 2.25 -13.72
CA GLY A 8 10.59 1.18 -13.89
C GLY A 8 9.63 1.46 -15.06
N PRO A 9 8.91 0.44 -15.54
CA PRO A 9 8.06 0.55 -16.73
C PRO A 9 7.02 1.66 -16.56
N SER A 10 6.78 2.39 -17.63
CA SER A 10 5.79 3.46 -17.68
C SER A 10 4.35 2.90 -17.58
N ALA A 11 3.40 3.76 -17.22
CA ALA A 11 1.98 3.38 -17.20
C ALA A 11 1.47 2.85 -18.55
N ALA A 12 2.02 3.35 -19.67
CA ALA A 12 1.67 2.89 -21.01
C ALA A 12 2.21 1.48 -21.30
N GLU A 13 3.41 1.16 -20.83
CA GLU A 13 4.00 -0.19 -20.95
C GLU A 13 3.22 -1.20 -20.10
N ILE A 14 2.89 -0.85 -18.86
CA ILE A 14 2.04 -1.69 -17.99
C ILE A 14 0.68 -1.94 -18.65
N ARG A 15 0.07 -0.91 -19.26
CA ARG A 15 -1.20 -1.07 -19.98
C ARG A 15 -1.10 -2.11 -21.10
N LYS A 16 -0.08 -2.01 -21.94
CA LYS A 16 0.15 -2.98 -23.03
C LYS A 16 0.34 -4.40 -22.51
N LEU A 17 1.12 -4.57 -21.42
CA LEU A 17 1.31 -5.88 -20.80
C LEU A 17 0.00 -6.46 -20.27
N VAL A 18 -0.82 -5.65 -19.61
CA VAL A 18 -2.14 -6.08 -19.12
C VAL A 18 -3.05 -6.49 -20.27
N GLU A 19 -3.14 -5.70 -21.34
CA GLU A 19 -3.97 -6.01 -22.52
C GLU A 19 -3.53 -7.34 -23.19
N ARG A 20 -2.22 -7.58 -23.30
CA ARG A 20 -1.66 -8.84 -23.82
C ARG A 20 -1.92 -10.01 -22.86
N GLY A 21 -1.74 -9.79 -21.55
CA GLY A 21 -2.04 -10.78 -20.51
C GLY A 21 -3.52 -11.17 -20.48
N GLN A 22 -4.45 -10.22 -20.73
CA GLN A 22 -5.89 -10.48 -20.87
C GLN A 22 -6.21 -11.37 -22.09
N GLN A 23 -5.37 -11.37 -23.10
CA GLN A 23 -5.46 -12.24 -24.28
C GLN A 23 -4.80 -13.61 -24.05
N GLY A 24 -4.29 -13.87 -22.84
CA GLY A 24 -3.67 -15.13 -22.46
C GLY A 24 -2.18 -15.25 -22.83
N GLU A 25 -1.53 -14.12 -23.19
CA GLU A 25 -0.11 -14.15 -23.51
C GLU A 25 0.76 -14.37 -22.27
N ARG A 26 1.35 -15.55 -22.17
CA ARG A 26 2.12 -15.99 -21.00
C ARG A 26 3.31 -15.08 -20.69
N ALA A 27 4.06 -14.66 -21.72
CA ALA A 27 5.21 -13.77 -21.53
C ALA A 27 4.83 -12.42 -20.91
N ALA A 28 3.66 -11.85 -21.27
CA ALA A 28 3.17 -10.62 -20.66
C ALA A 28 2.76 -10.82 -19.19
N LEU A 29 2.19 -11.97 -18.85
CA LEU A 29 1.86 -12.31 -17.46
C LEU A 29 3.11 -12.53 -16.59
N GLU A 30 4.14 -13.19 -17.14
CA GLU A 30 5.44 -13.33 -16.48
C GLU A 30 6.10 -11.97 -16.22
N GLU A 31 6.07 -11.08 -17.21
CA GLU A 31 6.63 -9.73 -17.07
C GLU A 31 5.89 -8.91 -16.01
N LEU A 32 4.55 -8.95 -15.98
CA LEU A 32 3.75 -8.34 -14.92
C LEU A 32 4.09 -8.89 -13.53
N TYR A 33 4.30 -10.19 -13.41
CA TYR A 33 4.74 -10.82 -12.18
C TYR A 33 6.09 -10.26 -11.73
N LEU A 34 7.10 -10.27 -12.59
CA LEU A 34 8.46 -9.80 -12.27
C LEU A 34 8.48 -8.32 -11.87
N ILE A 35 7.72 -7.47 -12.57
CA ILE A 35 7.62 -6.03 -12.27
C ILE A 35 7.03 -5.77 -10.88
N HIS A 36 6.07 -6.56 -10.45
CA HIS A 36 5.29 -6.27 -9.24
C HIS A 36 5.66 -7.13 -8.03
N PHE A 37 6.41 -8.23 -8.21
CA PHE A 37 6.69 -9.20 -7.15
C PHE A 37 7.29 -8.58 -5.90
N ASP A 38 8.42 -7.88 -6.02
CA ASP A 38 9.12 -7.32 -4.87
C ASP A 38 8.26 -6.32 -4.09
N ARG A 39 7.45 -5.52 -4.80
CA ARG A 39 6.57 -4.54 -4.17
C ARG A 39 5.43 -5.21 -3.41
N ILE A 40 4.80 -6.23 -3.98
CA ILE A 40 3.72 -6.99 -3.34
C ILE A 40 4.24 -7.78 -2.15
N TYR A 41 5.37 -8.47 -2.32
CA TYR A 41 6.01 -9.19 -1.21
C TYR A 41 6.38 -8.25 -0.05
N SER A 42 7.04 -7.13 -0.35
CA SER A 42 7.41 -6.14 0.66
C SER A 42 6.20 -5.58 1.39
N TYR A 43 5.11 -5.27 0.67
CA TYR A 43 3.86 -4.81 1.27
C TYR A 43 3.27 -5.86 2.22
N LEU A 44 3.15 -7.09 1.76
CA LEU A 44 2.61 -8.19 2.57
C LEU A 44 3.51 -8.49 3.77
N HIS A 45 4.83 -8.52 3.59
CA HIS A 45 5.77 -8.74 4.69
C HIS A 45 5.68 -7.66 5.77
N MET A 46 5.58 -6.38 5.38
CA MET A 46 5.36 -5.27 6.32
C MET A 46 3.98 -5.35 7.00
N THR A 47 2.97 -5.87 6.30
CA THR A 47 1.60 -5.94 6.80
C THR A 47 1.41 -7.10 7.78
N VAL A 48 1.90 -8.31 7.47
CA VAL A 48 1.66 -9.50 8.32
C VAL A 48 2.78 -9.78 9.33
N GLY A 49 3.97 -9.19 9.13
CA GLY A 49 5.11 -9.29 10.05
C GLY A 49 5.76 -10.69 10.09
N ASN A 50 5.37 -11.61 9.22
CA ASN A 50 5.87 -12.99 9.17
C ASN A 50 6.25 -13.33 7.74
N ARG A 51 7.47 -13.83 7.54
CA ARG A 51 8.02 -14.16 6.23
C ARG A 51 7.21 -15.24 5.50
N HIS A 52 6.86 -16.31 6.20
CA HIS A 52 6.15 -17.45 5.62
C HIS A 52 4.75 -17.04 5.15
N ASP A 53 4.00 -16.35 6.01
CA ASP A 53 2.69 -15.81 5.65
C ASP A 53 2.77 -14.84 4.47
N ALA A 54 3.81 -13.98 4.42
CA ALA A 54 4.03 -13.05 3.31
C ALA A 54 4.31 -13.77 1.97
N GLU A 55 5.12 -14.82 1.98
CA GLU A 55 5.41 -15.66 0.81
C GLU A 55 4.13 -16.33 0.28
N ASP A 56 3.34 -16.91 1.17
CA ASP A 56 2.07 -17.57 0.83
C ASP A 56 1.04 -16.59 0.27
N LEU A 57 0.84 -15.45 0.93
CA LEU A 57 -0.08 -14.42 0.49
C LEU A 57 0.36 -13.76 -0.82
N THR A 58 1.67 -13.63 -1.05
CA THR A 58 2.21 -13.16 -2.33
C THR A 58 1.84 -14.13 -3.45
N THR A 59 2.07 -15.42 -3.24
CA THR A 59 1.68 -16.46 -4.20
C THR A 59 0.18 -16.42 -4.49
N GLN A 60 -0.66 -16.34 -3.45
CA GLN A 60 -2.11 -16.24 -3.60
C GLN A 60 -2.52 -14.97 -4.36
N THR A 61 -1.83 -13.83 -4.12
CA THR A 61 -2.11 -12.57 -4.83
C THR A 61 -1.94 -12.72 -6.33
N PHE A 62 -0.83 -13.33 -6.76
CA PHE A 62 -0.58 -13.54 -8.19
C PHE A 62 -1.49 -14.61 -8.80
N MET A 63 -1.85 -15.64 -8.06
CA MET A 63 -2.89 -16.60 -8.51
C MET A 63 -4.24 -15.89 -8.73
N ARG A 64 -4.68 -15.04 -7.80
CA ARG A 64 -5.89 -14.23 -7.95
C ARG A 64 -5.79 -13.23 -9.09
N MET A 65 -4.61 -12.65 -9.30
CA MET A 65 -4.35 -11.81 -10.48
C MET A 65 -4.62 -12.58 -11.77
N LEU A 66 -4.06 -13.77 -11.93
CA LEU A 66 -4.25 -14.61 -13.13
C LEU A 66 -5.71 -14.97 -13.36
N GLU A 67 -6.45 -15.32 -12.30
CA GLU A 67 -7.88 -15.66 -12.36
C GLU A 67 -8.77 -14.48 -12.77
N SER A 68 -8.38 -13.26 -12.42
CA SER A 68 -9.23 -12.06 -12.51
C SER A 68 -8.76 -10.98 -13.47
N ILE A 69 -7.55 -11.08 -14.03
CA ILE A 69 -6.98 -10.08 -14.94
C ILE A 69 -7.89 -9.82 -16.18
N GLY A 70 -8.56 -10.83 -16.68
CA GLY A 70 -9.51 -10.71 -17.79
C GLY A 70 -10.69 -9.77 -17.51
N LYS A 71 -11.03 -9.55 -16.24
CA LYS A 71 -12.09 -8.64 -15.79
C LYS A 71 -11.59 -7.25 -15.43
N PHE A 72 -10.27 -7.05 -15.27
CA PHE A 72 -9.68 -5.77 -14.91
C PHE A 72 -9.95 -4.69 -15.97
N ARG A 73 -10.23 -3.45 -15.54
CA ARG A 73 -10.44 -2.28 -16.40
C ARG A 73 -9.68 -1.08 -15.83
N PHE A 74 -8.95 -0.37 -16.68
CA PHE A 74 -8.15 0.80 -16.29
C PHE A 74 -8.95 2.03 -15.87
N GLN A 75 -10.26 2.02 -16.04
CA GLN A 75 -11.14 3.17 -15.75
C GLN A 75 -11.28 3.45 -14.26
N SER A 76 -11.09 2.46 -13.40
CA SER A 76 -11.31 2.59 -11.95
C SER A 76 -10.02 2.87 -11.17
N ALA A 77 -8.89 2.33 -11.59
CA ALA A 77 -7.61 2.52 -10.91
C ALA A 77 -6.43 2.03 -11.78
N PRO A 78 -5.19 2.47 -11.49
CA PRO A 78 -4.00 1.86 -12.07
C PRO A 78 -3.90 0.37 -11.72
N PHE A 79 -3.24 -0.41 -12.60
CA PHE A 79 -3.07 -1.84 -12.39
C PHE A 79 -2.38 -2.19 -11.06
N SER A 80 -1.37 -1.39 -10.68
CA SER A 80 -0.68 -1.55 -9.39
C SER A 80 -1.64 -1.43 -8.20
N ALA A 81 -2.53 -0.41 -8.18
CA ALA A 81 -3.49 -0.24 -7.11
C ALA A 81 -4.50 -1.40 -7.04
N TRP A 82 -4.96 -1.89 -8.20
CA TRP A 82 -5.81 -3.07 -8.26
C TRP A 82 -5.10 -4.33 -7.71
N LEU A 83 -3.84 -4.55 -8.07
CA LEU A 83 -3.06 -5.69 -7.57
C LEU A 83 -2.82 -5.59 -6.06
N PHE A 84 -2.49 -4.39 -5.55
CA PHE A 84 -2.35 -4.13 -4.12
C PHE A 84 -3.67 -4.32 -3.36
N ARG A 85 -4.82 -3.99 -3.95
CA ARG A 85 -6.14 -4.30 -3.36
C ARG A 85 -6.35 -5.80 -3.19
N ILE A 86 -5.92 -6.62 -4.16
CA ILE A 86 -5.97 -8.09 -4.02
C ILE A 86 -5.11 -8.53 -2.82
N ALA A 87 -3.86 -8.05 -2.73
CA ALA A 87 -2.94 -8.36 -1.65
C ALA A 87 -3.50 -7.91 -0.28
N HIS A 88 -4.06 -6.68 -0.22
CA HIS A 88 -4.70 -6.16 0.97
C HIS A 88 -5.85 -7.04 1.45
N ASN A 89 -6.77 -7.38 0.56
CA ASN A 89 -7.92 -8.21 0.90
C ASN A 89 -7.49 -9.58 1.45
N LEU A 90 -6.50 -10.22 0.82
CA LEU A 90 -5.94 -11.48 1.31
C LEU A 90 -5.30 -11.34 2.70
N SER A 91 -4.58 -10.25 2.96
CA SER A 91 -4.00 -9.99 4.28
C SER A 91 -5.09 -9.75 5.33
N MET A 92 -6.18 -9.06 4.99
CA MET A 92 -7.32 -8.86 5.90
C MET A 92 -8.03 -10.16 6.22
N ASP A 93 -8.23 -11.04 5.23
CA ASP A 93 -8.82 -12.37 5.43
C ASP A 93 -7.92 -13.24 6.32
N HIS A 94 -6.60 -13.17 6.13
CA HIS A 94 -5.61 -13.83 7.00
C HIS A 94 -5.71 -13.33 8.46
N PHE A 95 -5.81 -12.02 8.69
CA PHE A 95 -5.97 -11.48 10.04
C PHE A 95 -7.29 -11.89 10.69
N ARG A 96 -8.41 -11.87 9.94
CA ARG A 96 -9.72 -12.32 10.42
C ARG A 96 -9.68 -13.79 10.82
N ALA A 97 -9.08 -14.64 9.99
CA ALA A 97 -8.93 -16.07 10.29
C ALA A 97 -8.11 -16.30 11.58
N ASN A 98 -7.07 -15.49 11.80
CA ASN A 98 -6.20 -15.56 12.97
C ASN A 98 -6.68 -14.72 14.17
N LYS A 99 -7.88 -14.11 14.11
CA LYS A 99 -8.46 -13.23 15.14
C LYS A 99 -7.52 -12.06 15.54
N ARG A 100 -6.70 -11.56 14.63
CA ARG A 100 -5.73 -10.47 14.87
C ARG A 100 -6.23 -9.10 14.41
N TRP A 101 -7.35 -9.03 13.67
CA TRP A 101 -7.88 -7.78 13.15
C TRP A 101 -8.71 -7.04 14.20
N GLN A 102 -8.39 -5.76 14.42
CA GLN A 102 -9.18 -4.81 15.23
C GLN A 102 -9.41 -3.55 14.38
N PRO A 103 -10.62 -3.36 13.79
CA PRO A 103 -10.94 -2.16 13.05
C PRO A 103 -11.03 -0.95 13.99
N GLU A 104 -10.63 0.24 13.50
CA GLU A 104 -10.92 1.50 14.18
C GLU A 104 -12.41 1.87 14.05
N GLU A 105 -12.94 2.59 15.07
CA GLU A 105 -14.24 3.22 14.96
C GLU A 105 -14.23 4.30 13.87
N GLU A 106 -15.27 4.35 13.04
CA GLU A 106 -15.43 5.39 12.02
C GLU A 106 -15.55 6.77 12.69
N VAL A 107 -14.59 7.64 12.41
CA VAL A 107 -14.62 9.04 12.82
C VAL A 107 -15.07 9.89 11.63
N PRO A 108 -15.95 10.91 11.83
CA PRO A 108 -16.43 11.78 10.76
C PRO A 108 -15.29 12.42 9.97
N GLU A 109 -15.45 12.51 8.65
CA GLU A 109 -14.46 13.06 7.75
C GLU A 109 -14.17 14.55 8.07
N PRO A 110 -12.90 14.96 8.25
CA PRO A 110 -12.57 16.37 8.32
C PRO A 110 -12.66 16.97 6.91
N HIS A 111 -13.38 18.07 6.77
CA HIS A 111 -13.41 18.88 5.57
C HIS A 111 -12.11 19.71 5.55
N GLY A 112 -11.13 19.30 4.77
CA GLY A 112 -9.83 19.97 4.68
C GLY A 112 -9.18 19.87 3.31
N SER A 113 -8.58 20.99 2.92
CA SER A 113 -7.97 21.31 1.63
C SER A 113 -6.85 20.37 1.15
N GLU A 114 -6.64 20.35 -0.17
CA GLU A 114 -5.66 19.51 -0.90
C GLU A 114 -4.20 19.97 -0.77
N GLU A 115 -3.84 20.79 0.20
CA GLU A 115 -2.46 21.22 0.39
C GLU A 115 -1.61 20.06 0.93
N ARG A 116 -0.46 19.80 0.30
CA ARG A 116 0.61 19.02 0.90
C ARG A 116 0.98 19.73 2.21
N SER A 117 0.60 19.13 3.32
CA SER A 117 0.78 19.76 4.60
C SER A 117 2.27 19.72 4.99
N ALA A 118 2.70 20.72 5.77
CA ALA A 118 4.02 20.71 6.41
C ALA A 118 4.29 19.41 7.21
N GLU A 119 3.24 18.66 7.54
CA GLU A 119 3.25 17.36 8.20
C GLU A 119 3.86 16.27 7.29
N ASP A 120 3.57 16.28 5.97
CA ASP A 120 4.14 15.32 5.02
C ASP A 120 5.65 15.52 4.86
N GLU A 121 6.14 16.76 4.90
CA GLU A 121 7.58 17.09 4.82
C GLU A 121 8.31 16.70 6.11
N ALA A 122 7.71 16.93 7.28
CA ALA A 122 8.27 16.54 8.57
C ALA A 122 8.44 15.01 8.68
N PHE A 123 7.47 14.23 8.15
CA PHE A 123 7.52 12.78 8.16
C PHE A 123 8.66 12.22 7.29
N GLN A 124 8.97 12.84 6.16
CA GLN A 124 10.06 12.42 5.28
C GLN A 124 11.46 12.62 5.90
N SER A 125 11.58 13.45 6.93
CA SER A 125 12.87 13.73 7.62
C SER A 125 13.23 12.70 8.69
N ILE A 126 12.33 11.80 9.06
CA ILE A 126 12.55 10.76 10.08
C ILE A 126 13.35 9.60 9.48
N GLY A 127 14.43 9.17 10.16
CA GLY A 127 15.22 8.02 9.74
C GLY A 127 14.39 6.73 9.66
N ARG A 128 14.66 5.90 8.63
CA ARG A 128 13.85 4.71 8.29
C ARG A 128 13.66 3.72 9.45
N GLN A 129 14.68 3.54 10.31
CA GLN A 129 14.63 2.62 11.45
C GLN A 129 13.68 3.15 12.54
N SER A 130 13.85 4.43 12.92
CA SER A 130 12.99 5.09 13.91
C SER A 130 11.53 5.19 13.43
N MET A 131 11.32 5.29 12.12
CA MET A 131 10.00 5.34 11.52
C MET A 131 9.24 4.00 11.67
N LEU A 132 9.92 2.86 11.51
CA LEU A 132 9.27 1.54 11.67
C LEU A 132 8.81 1.32 13.12
N GLU A 133 9.65 1.65 14.11
CA GLU A 133 9.31 1.53 15.53
C GLU A 133 8.13 2.42 15.93
N LEU A 134 8.07 3.63 15.37
CA LEU A 134 6.96 4.56 15.59
C LEU A 134 5.66 4.07 14.92
N ILE A 135 5.75 3.47 13.75
CA ILE A 135 4.58 2.93 13.04
C ILE A 135 3.96 1.77 13.83
N ASP A 136 4.75 0.93 14.49
CA ASP A 136 4.25 -0.21 15.28
C ASP A 136 3.31 0.22 16.44
N SER A 137 3.41 1.46 16.88
CA SER A 137 2.52 2.01 17.93
C SER A 137 1.17 2.50 17.43
N LEU A 138 0.98 2.59 16.12
CA LEU A 138 -0.25 3.05 15.48
C LEU A 138 -1.26 1.90 15.33
N SER A 139 -2.54 2.25 15.15
CA SER A 139 -3.52 1.25 14.76
C SER A 139 -3.20 0.64 13.40
N GLN A 140 -3.69 -0.58 13.15
CA GLN A 140 -3.45 -1.29 11.89
C GLN A 140 -3.91 -0.48 10.66
N GLU A 141 -5.04 0.22 10.73
CA GLU A 141 -5.52 1.05 9.64
C GLU A 141 -4.63 2.27 9.39
N GLN A 142 -4.13 2.90 10.45
CA GLN A 142 -3.17 4.00 10.36
C GLN A 142 -1.85 3.54 9.75
N GLN A 143 -1.33 2.39 10.19
CA GLN A 143 -0.12 1.77 9.62
C GLN A 143 -0.28 1.52 8.12
N GLN A 144 -1.41 0.95 7.70
CA GLN A 144 -1.69 0.66 6.29
C GLN A 144 -1.71 1.91 5.42
N VAL A 145 -2.39 2.96 5.89
CA VAL A 145 -2.43 4.24 5.16
C VAL A 145 -1.03 4.82 5.01
N LEU A 146 -0.24 4.91 6.11
CA LEU A 146 1.12 5.45 6.03
C LEU A 146 2.04 4.59 5.15
N THR A 147 1.94 3.28 5.25
CA THR A 147 2.72 2.36 4.41
C THR A 147 2.42 2.57 2.93
N LEU A 148 1.15 2.63 2.54
CA LEU A 148 0.76 2.87 1.14
C LEU A 148 1.22 4.25 0.64
N LYS A 149 1.10 5.28 1.47
CA LYS A 149 1.43 6.67 1.12
C LYS A 149 2.94 6.90 1.02
N PHE A 150 3.69 6.54 2.06
CA PHE A 150 5.09 6.95 2.22
C PHE A 150 6.11 5.88 1.79
N VAL A 151 5.76 4.60 1.87
CA VAL A 151 6.65 3.53 1.41
C VAL A 151 6.38 3.18 -0.06
N PHE A 152 5.10 3.06 -0.44
CA PHE A 152 4.73 2.65 -1.79
C PHE A 152 4.33 3.81 -2.71
N ASN A 153 4.29 5.05 -2.21
CA ASN A 153 4.03 6.29 -2.96
C ASN A 153 2.67 6.30 -3.69
N PHE A 154 1.63 5.70 -3.12
CA PHE A 154 0.28 5.80 -3.66
C PHE A 154 -0.35 7.15 -3.33
N SER A 155 -1.15 7.69 -4.26
CA SER A 155 -2.03 8.84 -4.01
C SER A 155 -3.15 8.49 -3.01
N ASN A 156 -3.86 9.50 -2.49
CA ASN A 156 -5.01 9.24 -1.61
C ASN A 156 -6.12 8.46 -2.32
N ALA A 157 -6.38 8.75 -3.61
CA ALA A 157 -7.35 8.02 -4.41
C ALA A 157 -6.97 6.55 -4.61
N GLU A 158 -5.69 6.27 -4.88
CA GLU A 158 -5.20 4.90 -5.02
C GLU A 158 -5.22 4.15 -3.69
N ALA A 159 -4.79 4.77 -2.60
CA ALA A 159 -4.87 4.19 -1.26
C ALA A 159 -6.32 3.91 -0.85
N ALA A 160 -7.26 4.82 -1.16
CA ALA A 160 -8.68 4.62 -0.95
C ALA A 160 -9.21 3.39 -1.72
N THR A 161 -8.80 3.24 -2.99
CA THR A 161 -9.12 2.06 -3.81
C THR A 161 -8.56 0.77 -3.20
N ILE A 162 -7.31 0.79 -2.72
CA ILE A 162 -6.63 -0.37 -2.12
C ILE A 162 -7.32 -0.80 -0.83
N LEU A 163 -7.62 0.16 0.05
CA LEU A 163 -8.17 -0.07 1.39
C LEU A 163 -9.70 -0.22 1.42
N ASP A 164 -10.37 -0.08 0.26
CA ASP A 164 -11.84 -0.08 0.15
C ASP A 164 -12.50 0.99 1.03
N LYS A 165 -11.91 2.19 1.03
CA LYS A 165 -12.35 3.37 1.81
C LYS A 165 -12.61 4.57 0.90
N THR A 166 -13.20 5.62 1.46
CA THR A 166 -13.28 6.92 0.77
C THR A 166 -11.94 7.66 0.88
N GLU A 167 -11.66 8.59 -0.04
CA GLU A 167 -10.47 9.45 0.06
C GLU A 167 -10.48 10.30 1.34
N GLY A 168 -11.64 10.74 1.79
CA GLY A 168 -11.81 11.47 3.04
C GLY A 168 -11.40 10.62 4.25
N ALA A 169 -11.82 9.35 4.30
CA ALA A 169 -11.42 8.42 5.34
C ALA A 169 -9.90 8.17 5.34
N VAL A 170 -9.28 8.04 4.15
CA VAL A 170 -7.81 7.91 4.02
C VAL A 170 -7.11 9.16 4.55
N LYS A 171 -7.57 10.38 4.17
CA LYS A 171 -7.00 11.65 4.68
C LYS A 171 -7.14 11.75 6.19
N SER A 172 -8.29 11.36 6.76
CA SER A 172 -8.52 11.36 8.21
C SER A 172 -7.60 10.39 8.95
N LEU A 173 -7.43 9.18 8.43
CA LEU A 173 -6.52 8.17 8.98
C LEU A 173 -5.07 8.66 8.92
N GLN A 174 -4.64 9.23 7.78
CA GLN A 174 -3.31 9.82 7.61
C GLN A 174 -3.07 10.94 8.64
N HIS A 175 -4.00 11.89 8.77
CA HIS A 175 -3.87 13.00 9.72
C HIS A 175 -3.74 12.48 11.16
N ARG A 176 -4.63 11.59 11.60
CA ARG A 176 -4.58 11.00 12.96
C ARG A 176 -3.27 10.25 13.20
N ALA A 177 -2.78 9.51 12.22
CA ALA A 177 -1.51 8.81 12.30
C ALA A 177 -0.34 9.78 12.48
N LEU A 178 -0.28 10.85 11.67
CA LEU A 178 0.78 11.87 11.76
C LEU A 178 0.75 12.62 13.09
N VAL A 179 -0.43 12.99 13.61
CA VAL A 179 -0.58 13.61 14.94
C VAL A 179 -0.11 12.67 16.05
N SER A 180 -0.43 11.37 15.96
CA SER A 180 0.04 10.39 16.94
C SER A 180 1.57 10.26 16.95
N LEU A 181 2.17 10.19 15.75
CA LEU A 181 3.63 10.15 15.60
C LEU A 181 4.31 11.41 16.12
N GLN A 182 3.76 12.60 15.82
CA GLN A 182 4.29 13.87 16.30
C GLN A 182 4.29 13.95 17.83
N LYS A 183 3.23 13.49 18.49
CA LYS A 183 3.16 13.44 19.96
C LYS A 183 4.23 12.55 20.56
N GLN A 184 4.52 11.40 19.96
CA GLN A 184 5.56 10.48 20.43
C GLN A 184 6.96 11.07 20.28
N ILE A 185 7.26 11.68 19.12
CA ILE A 185 8.55 12.34 18.86
C ILE A 185 8.77 13.52 19.82
N SER A 186 7.72 14.30 20.13
CA SER A 186 7.81 15.44 21.04
C SER A 186 7.94 15.01 22.50
N GLY A 187 7.26 13.92 22.90
CA GLY A 187 7.33 13.38 24.26
C GLY A 187 8.67 12.71 24.60
N ASP A 188 9.41 12.24 23.62
CA ASP A 188 10.73 11.63 23.79
C ASP A 188 11.85 12.68 23.93
N LYS A 189 11.60 13.95 23.55
CA LYS A 189 12.53 15.08 23.74
C LYS A 189 12.51 15.70 25.14
N GLU A 190 11.54 15.33 25.97
CA GLU A 190 11.42 15.83 27.36
C GLU A 190 11.90 14.81 28.42
N ARG A 191 12.48 13.71 28.02
CA ARG A 191 13.12 12.73 28.91
C ARG A 191 14.62 12.68 28.68
#